data_343e70389f4132b6e9f28d54be380d53
#
_entry.id   343e70389f4132b6e9f28d54be380d53
#
_cell.length_a   1.000
_cell.length_b   1.000
_cell.length_c   1.000
_cell.angle_alpha   90.00
_cell.angle_beta   90.00
_cell.angle_gamma   90.00
#
_symmetry.space_group_name_H-M   'P 1'
#
loop_
_entity.id
_entity.type
_entity.pdbx_description
1 polymer ?
#
loop_
_entity_poly.entity_id
_entity_poly.type
_entity_poly.pdbx_seq_one_letter_code
_entity_poly.pdbx_strand_id
1 'polypeptide(L)'
;MPFIGRTPTPVPLTSSDIPDSIITDAKIVGMTASKLSGALPAISGASLTGISAGITMADQYRLTSSVTGNGILTSNLERPDSSGFAKIGTGMTESSGTFSFPSTGIYQILVQADFFYSSQNDNSAQLATMVTLNNSSYSGVAWAMSGNASTSNATSQTTYSQYFLDVTDVSQVKVYFERFSLGGTLEGDTDVNRTTFSFIRLGDT
;
A
#
# COMPACT_ATOMS: atom_id res chain seq x y z
N MET A 1 43.40 -10.88 -64.68
CA MET A 1 42.99 -9.47 -64.85
C MET A 1 42.34 -9.05 -63.55
N PRO A 2 42.76 -7.97 -62.91
CA PRO A 2 42.05 -7.45 -61.75
C PRO A 2 40.70 -6.92 -62.20
N PHE A 3 39.65 -7.27 -61.45
CA PHE A 3 38.29 -6.76 -61.66
C PHE A 3 38.27 -5.24 -61.38
N ILE A 4 38.10 -4.42 -62.45
CA ILE A 4 37.99 -2.97 -62.37
C ILE A 4 36.47 -2.63 -62.39
N GLY A 5 35.74 -3.14 -61.43
CA GLY A 5 34.33 -2.78 -61.27
C GLY A 5 34.13 -1.82 -60.10
N ARG A 6 33.20 -0.85 -60.23
CA ARG A 6 32.73 -0.08 -59.08
C ARG A 6 32.16 -1.05 -58.06
N THR A 7 32.52 -0.88 -56.78
CA THR A 7 31.80 -1.53 -55.71
C THR A 7 30.31 -1.27 -55.85
N PRO A 8 29.45 -2.31 -55.83
CA PRO A 8 28.01 -2.08 -55.92
C PRO A 8 27.56 -1.14 -54.81
N THR A 9 26.77 -0.14 -55.15
CA THR A 9 26.13 0.71 -54.14
C THR A 9 25.24 -0.21 -53.29
N PRO A 10 25.36 -0.20 -51.93
CA PRO A 10 24.47 -0.99 -51.11
C PRO A 10 23.02 -0.57 -51.37
N VAL A 11 22.22 -1.49 -51.89
CA VAL A 11 20.76 -1.29 -51.99
C VAL A 11 20.19 -1.55 -50.61
N PRO A 12 19.44 -0.60 -49.98
CA PRO A 12 18.78 -0.85 -48.74
C PRO A 12 17.84 -2.06 -48.88
N LEU A 13 17.94 -3.01 -47.95
CA LEU A 13 17.02 -4.14 -47.89
C LEU A 13 15.60 -3.65 -47.63
N THR A 14 14.68 -4.15 -48.40
CA THR A 14 13.23 -3.94 -48.23
C THR A 14 12.62 -5.17 -47.52
N SER A 15 11.37 -5.06 -47.04
CA SER A 15 10.67 -6.19 -46.44
C SER A 15 10.52 -7.40 -47.37
N SER A 16 10.46 -7.18 -48.68
CA SER A 16 10.38 -8.24 -49.69
C SER A 16 11.71 -9.01 -49.91
N ASP A 17 12.83 -8.45 -49.48
CA ASP A 17 14.15 -9.07 -49.59
C ASP A 17 14.43 -10.03 -48.42
N ILE A 18 13.55 -10.06 -47.39
CA ILE A 18 13.66 -10.92 -46.20
C ILE A 18 12.44 -11.86 -46.18
N PRO A 19 12.57 -13.08 -46.73
CA PRO A 19 11.49 -14.06 -46.64
C PRO A 19 11.09 -14.36 -45.20
N ASP A 20 9.82 -14.70 -44.98
CA ASP A 20 9.30 -15.11 -43.67
C ASP A 20 10.11 -16.25 -43.08
N SER A 21 10.29 -16.25 -41.75
CA SER A 21 11.02 -17.26 -40.98
C SER A 21 12.56 -17.32 -41.19
N ILE A 22 13.17 -16.40 -41.94
CA ILE A 22 14.64 -16.33 -42.09
C ILE A 22 15.31 -15.66 -40.89
N ILE A 23 14.63 -14.72 -40.23
CA ILE A 23 15.16 -14.08 -39.02
C ILE A 23 14.80 -14.96 -37.81
N THR A 24 15.78 -15.67 -37.30
CA THR A 24 15.65 -16.51 -36.09
C THR A 24 16.19 -15.75 -34.88
N ASP A 25 15.81 -16.18 -33.66
CA ASP A 25 16.26 -15.59 -32.39
C ASP A 25 17.78 -15.45 -32.29
N ALA A 26 18.53 -16.41 -32.85
CA ALA A 26 19.99 -16.37 -32.87
C ALA A 26 20.56 -15.20 -33.70
N LYS A 27 19.78 -14.60 -34.57
CA LYS A 27 20.18 -13.45 -35.42
C LYS A 27 19.77 -12.10 -34.80
N ILE A 28 18.99 -12.11 -33.73
CA ILE A 28 18.54 -10.90 -33.02
C ILE A 28 19.39 -10.74 -31.77
N VAL A 29 20.46 -9.94 -31.85
CA VAL A 29 21.36 -9.69 -30.72
C VAL A 29 20.75 -8.73 -29.69
N GLY A 30 19.78 -7.92 -30.10
CA GLY A 30 19.03 -7.03 -29.24
C GLY A 30 17.97 -6.26 -30.01
N MET A 31 16.83 -6.04 -29.38
CA MET A 31 15.74 -5.25 -29.92
C MET A 31 15.32 -4.21 -28.88
N THR A 32 15.32 -2.94 -29.25
CA THR A 32 14.81 -1.88 -28.38
C THR A 32 13.28 -1.90 -28.38
N ALA A 33 12.65 -1.61 -27.23
CA ALA A 33 11.20 -1.62 -27.09
C ALA A 33 10.48 -0.70 -28.09
N SER A 34 11.12 0.39 -28.53
CA SER A 34 10.59 1.30 -29.53
C SER A 34 10.40 0.69 -30.93
N LYS A 35 11.00 -0.48 -31.20
CA LYS A 35 10.86 -1.22 -32.46
C LYS A 35 9.79 -2.31 -32.40
N LEU A 36 9.21 -2.54 -31.22
CA LEU A 36 8.08 -3.44 -31.04
C LEU A 36 6.79 -2.64 -31.19
N SER A 37 6.00 -2.95 -32.19
CA SER A 37 4.69 -2.34 -32.43
C SER A 37 3.62 -3.43 -32.51
N GLY A 38 2.45 -3.16 -31.93
CA GLY A 38 1.34 -4.11 -31.85
C GLY A 38 1.33 -4.89 -30.52
N ALA A 39 0.30 -5.72 -30.34
CA ALA A 39 0.21 -6.59 -29.16
C ALA A 39 1.25 -7.71 -29.27
N LEU A 40 2.02 -7.92 -28.21
CA LEU A 40 2.87 -9.10 -28.10
C LEU A 40 1.99 -10.36 -28.08
N PRO A 41 2.39 -11.46 -28.72
CA PRO A 41 1.71 -12.74 -28.55
C PRO A 41 1.58 -13.07 -27.07
N ALA A 42 0.58 -13.89 -26.70
CA ALA A 42 0.42 -14.37 -25.34
C ALA A 42 1.63 -15.26 -24.94
N ILE A 43 2.66 -14.61 -24.44
CA ILE A 43 3.86 -15.26 -23.92
C ILE A 43 3.76 -15.36 -22.39
N SER A 44 4.29 -16.41 -21.82
CA SER A 44 4.40 -16.52 -20.36
C SER A 44 5.22 -15.36 -19.82
N GLY A 45 4.66 -14.60 -18.88
CA GLY A 45 5.36 -13.53 -18.17
C GLY A 45 6.50 -14.00 -17.26
N ALA A 46 6.70 -15.31 -17.11
CA ALA A 46 7.67 -15.91 -16.19
C ALA A 46 9.13 -15.51 -16.48
N SER A 47 9.45 -15.16 -17.74
CA SER A 47 10.78 -14.70 -18.15
C SER A 47 10.91 -13.18 -18.28
N LEU A 48 9.85 -12.44 -18.02
CA LEU A 48 9.89 -10.98 -18.04
C LEU A 48 10.44 -10.48 -16.70
N THR A 49 11.60 -9.81 -16.73
CA THR A 49 12.21 -9.18 -15.55
C THR A 49 11.81 -7.71 -15.49
N GLY A 50 11.66 -7.18 -14.28
CA GLY A 50 11.30 -5.76 -14.08
C GLY A 50 9.79 -5.48 -14.16
N ILE A 51 8.95 -6.50 -14.32
CA ILE A 51 7.51 -6.34 -14.15
C ILE A 51 7.18 -6.51 -12.68
N SER A 52 6.80 -5.43 -12.04
CA SER A 52 6.24 -5.46 -10.69
C SER A 52 4.83 -6.05 -10.78
N ALA A 53 4.72 -7.37 -10.65
CA ALA A 53 3.42 -8.04 -10.62
C ALA A 53 2.88 -8.02 -9.19
N GLY A 54 1.67 -7.47 -9.00
CA GLY A 54 0.95 -7.53 -7.74
C GLY A 54 1.26 -6.40 -6.75
N ILE A 55 0.96 -6.64 -5.48
CA ILE A 55 1.12 -5.70 -4.39
C ILE A 55 2.61 -5.55 -4.05
N THR A 56 3.12 -4.32 -4.14
CA THR A 56 4.53 -4.00 -3.89
C THR A 56 4.81 -3.57 -2.45
N MET A 57 3.78 -3.22 -1.69
CA MET A 57 3.86 -2.90 -0.28
C MET A 57 2.56 -3.32 0.43
N ALA A 58 2.72 -4.06 1.53
CA ALA A 58 1.71 -4.30 2.53
C ALA A 58 2.37 -4.32 3.91
N ASP A 59 1.77 -3.64 4.87
CA ASP A 59 2.27 -3.54 6.24
C ASP A 59 1.11 -3.45 7.22
N GLN A 60 1.35 -3.88 8.46
CA GLN A 60 0.35 -3.79 9.52
C GLN A 60 1.02 -3.40 10.83
N TYR A 61 0.35 -2.57 11.58
CA TYR A 61 0.65 -2.24 12.96
C TYR A 61 -0.51 -2.61 13.86
N ARG A 62 -0.24 -2.88 15.11
CA ARG A 62 -1.25 -3.08 16.16
C ARG A 62 -1.02 -2.14 17.33
N LEU A 63 -2.06 -1.88 18.06
CA LEU A 63 -2.00 -1.25 19.37
C LEU A 63 -1.61 -2.33 20.40
N THR A 64 -0.51 -2.10 21.14
CA THR A 64 0.04 -3.10 22.07
C THR A 64 -0.54 -3.01 23.48
N SER A 65 -1.11 -1.88 23.84
CA SER A 65 -1.72 -1.63 25.15
C SER A 65 -3.03 -0.89 24.99
N SER A 66 -4.03 -1.31 25.75
CA SER A 66 -5.33 -0.63 25.80
C SER A 66 -5.19 0.82 26.27
N VAL A 67 -5.96 1.71 25.68
CA VAL A 67 -5.93 3.15 25.96
C VAL A 67 -7.33 3.70 26.21
N THR A 68 -7.43 4.69 27.10
CA THR A 68 -8.68 5.38 27.45
C THR A 68 -8.61 6.86 27.10
N GLY A 69 -9.78 7.50 27.03
CA GLY A 69 -9.89 8.94 26.76
C GLY A 69 -9.51 9.36 25.35
N ASN A 70 -9.67 10.64 25.03
CA ASN A 70 -9.44 11.21 23.73
C ASN A 70 -7.96 11.51 23.46
N GLY A 71 -7.60 11.64 22.18
CA GLY A 71 -6.28 12.08 21.75
C GLY A 71 -5.61 11.20 20.71
N ILE A 72 -4.50 11.66 20.22
CA ILE A 72 -3.69 10.98 19.20
C ILE A 72 -3.05 9.72 19.82
N LEU A 73 -2.96 8.64 19.05
CA LEU A 73 -2.18 7.46 19.38
C LEU A 73 -0.70 7.73 19.09
N THR A 74 0.04 8.20 20.08
CA THR A 74 1.46 8.58 19.91
C THR A 74 2.45 7.48 20.31
N SER A 75 1.98 6.38 20.89
CA SER A 75 2.79 5.28 21.40
C SER A 75 2.01 3.97 21.41
N ASN A 76 2.65 2.89 21.86
CA ASN A 76 2.08 1.55 21.91
C ASN A 76 1.68 1.02 20.54
N LEU A 77 2.47 1.34 19.53
CA LEU A 77 2.29 0.92 18.14
C LEU A 77 3.48 0.06 17.72
N GLU A 78 3.20 -1.16 17.31
CA GLU A 78 4.23 -2.07 16.80
C GLU A 78 3.75 -2.83 15.58
N ARG A 79 4.68 -3.38 14.80
CA ARG A 79 4.34 -4.44 13.85
C ARG A 79 4.09 -5.73 14.62
N PRO A 80 3.07 -6.53 14.24
CA PRO A 80 2.90 -7.83 14.87
C PRO A 80 4.19 -8.64 14.77
N ASP A 81 4.62 -9.21 15.87
CA ASP A 81 5.77 -10.11 15.98
C ASP A 81 5.35 -11.57 16.15
N SER A 82 4.05 -11.83 16.06
CA SER A 82 3.46 -13.17 16.12
C SER A 82 3.98 -14.04 14.98
N SER A 83 4.12 -15.34 15.27
CA SER A 83 4.55 -16.33 14.26
C SER A 83 3.62 -16.29 13.04
N GLY A 84 4.22 -16.18 11.86
CA GLY A 84 3.49 -16.10 10.59
C GLY A 84 3.20 -14.68 10.09
N PHE A 85 3.47 -13.63 10.86
CA PHE A 85 3.41 -12.26 10.35
C PHE A 85 4.49 -12.02 9.31
N ALA A 86 4.12 -11.34 8.22
CA ALA A 86 5.06 -10.86 7.21
C ALA A 86 4.54 -9.56 6.59
N LYS A 87 5.47 -8.69 6.19
CA LYS A 87 5.18 -7.50 5.39
C LYS A 87 5.72 -7.67 3.97
N ILE A 88 5.16 -6.95 3.01
CA ILE A 88 5.66 -6.86 1.64
C ILE A 88 6.39 -5.53 1.47
N GLY A 89 7.58 -5.56 0.89
CA GLY A 89 8.37 -4.37 0.60
C GLY A 89 8.92 -3.68 1.85
N THR A 90 9.18 -2.38 1.74
CA THR A 90 9.80 -1.57 2.82
C THR A 90 8.87 -1.41 4.02
N GLY A 91 7.56 -1.29 3.77
CA GLY A 91 6.56 -0.98 4.81
C GLY A 91 6.54 0.50 5.19
N MET A 92 5.64 0.84 6.11
CA MET A 92 5.49 2.19 6.67
C MET A 92 6.63 2.50 7.64
N THR A 93 6.94 3.78 7.81
CA THR A 93 7.76 4.26 8.93
C THR A 93 6.85 4.94 9.94
N GLU A 94 6.90 4.46 11.19
CA GLU A 94 6.16 5.03 12.30
C GLU A 94 7.10 5.81 13.21
N SER A 95 6.68 7.00 13.63
CA SER A 95 7.39 7.82 14.62
C SER A 95 6.39 8.63 15.44
N SER A 96 6.30 8.34 16.72
CA SER A 96 5.40 9.03 17.69
C SER A 96 3.95 9.10 17.20
N GLY A 97 3.45 8.00 16.66
CA GLY A 97 2.08 7.86 16.15
C GLY A 97 1.87 8.34 14.71
N THR A 98 2.86 8.98 14.11
CA THR A 98 2.78 9.45 12.73
C THR A 98 3.41 8.44 11.77
N PHE A 99 2.65 8.06 10.76
CA PHE A 99 3.07 7.11 9.73
C PHE A 99 3.45 7.84 8.44
N SER A 100 4.60 7.45 7.90
CA SER A 100 5.14 7.95 6.63
C SER A 100 5.19 6.85 5.59
N PHE A 101 4.85 7.19 4.35
CA PHE A 101 4.78 6.26 3.23
C PHE A 101 6.15 6.05 2.58
N PRO A 102 6.50 4.82 2.16
CA PRO A 102 7.80 4.51 1.53
C PRO A 102 7.91 4.99 0.09
N SER A 103 6.80 5.18 -0.62
CA SER A 103 6.75 5.61 -2.02
C SER A 103 5.43 6.30 -2.33
N THR A 104 5.35 7.00 -3.46
CA THR A 104 4.10 7.51 -4.02
C THR A 104 3.20 6.37 -4.50
N GLY A 105 1.91 6.62 -4.65
CA GLY A 105 0.93 5.64 -5.14
C GLY A 105 -0.41 5.73 -4.40
N ILE A 106 -1.35 4.90 -4.83
CA ILE A 106 -2.66 4.75 -4.18
C ILE A 106 -2.55 3.71 -3.07
N TYR A 107 -2.89 4.11 -1.86
CA TYR A 107 -2.86 3.26 -0.68
C TYR A 107 -4.25 3.00 -0.13
N GLN A 108 -4.53 1.76 0.21
CA GLN A 108 -5.62 1.41 1.09
C GLN A 108 -5.12 1.48 2.54
N ILE A 109 -5.81 2.25 3.37
CA ILE A 109 -5.66 2.29 4.81
C ILE A 109 -6.88 1.61 5.40
N LEU A 110 -6.69 0.52 6.14
CA LEU A 110 -7.73 -0.22 6.83
C LEU A 110 -7.46 -0.19 8.33
N VAL A 111 -8.45 0.26 9.09
CA VAL A 111 -8.42 0.30 10.55
C VAL A 111 -9.43 -0.71 11.09
N GLN A 112 -8.98 -1.59 11.98
CA GLN A 112 -9.82 -2.35 12.87
C GLN A 112 -9.71 -1.72 14.25
N ALA A 113 -10.82 -1.36 14.87
CA ALA A 113 -10.87 -0.80 16.22
C ALA A 113 -11.71 -1.71 17.12
N ASP A 114 -11.12 -2.19 18.21
CA ASP A 114 -11.78 -3.00 19.22
C ASP A 114 -12.06 -2.14 20.45
N PHE A 115 -13.35 -1.86 20.72
CA PHE A 115 -13.80 -1.04 21.82
C PHE A 115 -14.38 -1.91 22.93
N PHE A 116 -13.98 -1.63 24.17
CA PHE A 116 -14.53 -2.25 25.38
C PHE A 116 -15.21 -1.22 26.27
N TYR A 117 -16.39 -1.53 26.73
CA TYR A 117 -17.21 -0.72 27.63
C TYR A 117 -17.49 -1.53 28.90
N SER A 118 -17.02 -1.06 30.05
CA SER A 118 -17.25 -1.69 31.35
C SER A 118 -18.53 -1.17 32.00
N SER A 119 -19.69 -1.57 31.44
CA SER A 119 -21.00 -1.16 31.98
C SER A 119 -21.22 0.36 32.05
N GLN A 120 -20.87 1.05 30.93
CA GLN A 120 -21.02 2.49 30.79
C GLN A 120 -21.71 2.87 29.48
N ASN A 121 -22.45 3.97 29.53
CA ASN A 121 -23.01 4.53 28.32
C ASN A 121 -21.95 5.34 27.56
N ASP A 122 -21.78 5.03 26.30
CA ASP A 122 -20.93 5.77 25.36
C ASP A 122 -21.63 5.77 24.00
N ASN A 123 -22.09 6.94 23.58
CA ASN A 123 -22.94 7.05 22.39
C ASN A 123 -22.16 7.13 21.09
N SER A 124 -20.86 7.39 21.13
CA SER A 124 -20.12 7.71 19.89
C SER A 124 -18.60 7.64 20.02
N ALA A 125 -18.06 6.58 20.62
CA ALA A 125 -16.62 6.34 20.60
C ALA A 125 -16.12 6.23 19.16
N GLN A 126 -15.01 6.89 18.86
CA GLN A 126 -14.49 7.01 17.51
C GLN A 126 -12.97 6.84 17.50
N LEU A 127 -12.49 6.11 16.49
CA LEU A 127 -11.09 6.12 16.06
C LEU A 127 -11.02 6.67 14.64
N ALA A 128 -10.48 7.87 14.50
CA ALA A 128 -10.39 8.57 13.23
C ALA A 128 -9.05 8.33 12.55
N THR A 129 -9.09 8.16 11.24
CA THR A 129 -7.91 8.26 10.36
C THR A 129 -7.74 9.73 9.98
N MET A 130 -6.63 10.33 10.39
CA MET A 130 -6.28 11.72 10.17
C MET A 130 -5.16 11.81 9.14
N VAL A 131 -5.37 12.56 8.06
CA VAL A 131 -4.44 12.65 6.92
C VAL A 131 -4.01 14.10 6.73
N THR A 132 -2.72 14.30 6.44
CA THR A 132 -2.19 15.55 5.91
C THR A 132 -1.67 15.37 4.48
N LEU A 133 -1.86 16.37 3.65
CA LEU A 133 -1.31 16.47 2.29
C LEU A 133 -0.20 17.53 2.17
N ASN A 134 0.11 18.23 3.27
CA ASN A 134 1.07 19.32 3.31
C ASN A 134 2.02 19.26 4.52
N ASN A 135 2.09 18.11 5.18
CA ASN A 135 2.87 17.86 6.40
C ASN A 135 2.61 18.85 7.54
N SER A 136 1.42 19.46 7.59
CA SER A 136 1.08 20.51 8.57
C SER A 136 -0.36 20.36 9.07
N SER A 137 -1.33 20.53 8.20
CA SER A 137 -2.76 20.50 8.57
C SER A 137 -3.33 19.11 8.34
N TYR A 138 -3.94 18.54 9.35
CA TYR A 138 -4.59 17.24 9.28
C TYR A 138 -6.11 17.35 9.22
N SER A 139 -6.73 16.47 8.47
CA SER A 139 -8.18 16.33 8.38
C SER A 139 -8.59 14.88 8.59
N GLY A 140 -9.69 14.66 9.29
CA GLY A 140 -10.29 13.34 9.45
C GLY A 140 -10.94 12.88 8.14
N VAL A 141 -10.57 11.68 7.68
CA VAL A 141 -11.04 11.14 6.38
C VAL A 141 -11.85 9.86 6.52
N ALA A 142 -11.72 9.13 7.64
CA ALA A 142 -12.50 7.92 7.93
C ALA A 142 -12.59 7.72 9.44
N TRP A 143 -13.71 7.11 9.90
CA TRP A 143 -13.96 6.86 11.31
C TRP A 143 -14.45 5.43 11.52
N ALA A 144 -13.77 4.68 12.39
CA ALA A 144 -14.29 3.48 13.01
C ALA A 144 -15.07 3.92 14.26
N MET A 145 -16.36 3.69 14.26
CA MET A 145 -17.27 4.21 15.28
C MET A 145 -17.97 3.07 16.02
N SER A 146 -18.17 3.26 17.31
CA SER A 146 -18.87 2.31 18.17
C SER A 146 -19.68 3.08 19.23
N GLY A 147 -20.57 2.39 19.89
CA GLY A 147 -21.35 2.97 21.00
C GLY A 147 -21.98 1.89 21.86
N ASN A 148 -22.13 2.16 23.13
CA ASN A 148 -22.80 1.30 24.09
C ASN A 148 -23.86 2.09 24.86
N ALA A 149 -25.10 1.65 24.78
CA ALA A 149 -26.22 2.25 25.53
C ALA A 149 -26.45 1.59 26.90
N SER A 150 -25.71 0.51 27.21
CA SER A 150 -25.91 -0.24 28.47
C SER A 150 -25.01 0.28 29.59
N THR A 151 -25.63 0.57 30.74
CA THR A 151 -24.92 0.87 31.99
C THR A 151 -24.79 -0.33 32.90
N SER A 152 -25.33 -1.48 32.52
CA SER A 152 -25.42 -2.67 33.38
C SER A 152 -24.53 -3.81 32.93
N ASN A 153 -24.15 -3.87 31.66
CA ASN A 153 -23.36 -4.97 31.12
C ASN A 153 -22.10 -4.46 30.41
N ALA A 154 -21.00 -5.17 30.61
CA ALA A 154 -19.80 -4.96 29.79
C ALA A 154 -20.05 -5.43 28.37
N THR A 155 -19.49 -4.72 27.40
CA THR A 155 -19.66 -5.00 25.98
C THR A 155 -18.34 -4.77 25.23
N SER A 156 -17.97 -5.68 24.36
CA SER A 156 -16.89 -5.48 23.38
C SER A 156 -17.48 -5.35 21.99
N GLN A 157 -16.95 -4.42 21.20
CA GLN A 157 -17.40 -4.18 19.83
C GLN A 157 -16.20 -3.90 18.94
N THR A 158 -16.05 -4.69 17.86
CA THR A 158 -15.06 -4.46 16.84
C THR A 158 -15.71 -3.79 15.63
N THR A 159 -15.13 -2.70 15.18
CA THR A 159 -15.60 -1.95 14.01
C THR A 159 -14.43 -1.65 13.08
N TYR A 160 -14.75 -1.27 11.84
CA TYR A 160 -13.77 -1.04 10.79
C TYR A 160 -14.01 0.29 10.11
N SER A 161 -12.91 0.90 9.65
CA SER A 161 -12.96 1.98 8.66
C SER A 161 -11.90 1.77 7.61
N GLN A 162 -12.13 2.31 6.42
CA GLN A 162 -11.15 2.27 5.34
C GLN A 162 -11.12 3.58 4.57
N TYR A 163 -9.98 3.87 3.99
CA TYR A 163 -9.78 5.01 3.12
C TYR A 163 -8.77 4.69 2.02
N PHE A 164 -9.02 5.17 0.80
CA PHE A 164 -8.06 5.15 -0.29
C PHE A 164 -7.38 6.50 -0.37
N LEU A 165 -6.07 6.50 -0.17
CA LEU A 165 -5.25 7.71 -0.13
C LEU A 165 -4.30 7.74 -1.34
N ASP A 166 -4.36 8.84 -2.09
CA ASP A 166 -3.37 9.14 -3.11
C ASP A 166 -2.16 9.85 -2.47
N VAL A 167 -1.02 9.16 -2.47
CA VAL A 167 0.25 9.67 -1.95
C VAL A 167 1.07 10.20 -3.12
N THR A 168 0.93 11.48 -3.41
CA THR A 168 1.65 12.16 -4.50
C THR A 168 3.03 12.66 -4.09
N ASP A 169 3.26 12.90 -2.79
CA ASP A 169 4.53 13.35 -2.21
C ASP A 169 4.74 12.75 -0.82
N VAL A 170 5.71 11.83 -0.69
CA VAL A 170 6.01 11.13 0.57
C VAL A 170 6.54 12.06 1.67
N SER A 171 7.07 13.22 1.33
CA SER A 171 7.54 14.21 2.30
C SER A 171 6.38 14.96 2.95
N GLN A 172 5.27 15.12 2.24
CA GLN A 172 4.12 15.93 2.62
C GLN A 172 2.96 15.09 3.18
N VAL A 173 2.72 13.90 2.59
CA VAL A 173 1.57 13.07 2.95
C VAL A 173 1.92 12.18 4.14
N LYS A 174 1.16 12.33 5.23
CA LYS A 174 1.30 11.57 6.47
C LYS A 174 -0.07 11.15 6.99
N VAL A 175 -0.08 10.16 7.89
CA VAL A 175 -1.30 9.74 8.57
C VAL A 175 -1.02 9.49 10.05
N TYR A 176 -1.98 9.80 10.91
CA TYR A 176 -2.04 9.36 12.29
C TYR A 176 -3.47 8.95 12.66
N PHE A 177 -3.64 8.35 13.83
CA PHE A 177 -4.93 7.91 14.34
C PHE A 177 -5.26 8.62 15.64
N GLU A 178 -6.51 9.10 15.75
CA GLU A 178 -6.95 9.91 16.89
C GLU A 178 -8.28 9.41 17.42
N ARG A 179 -8.39 9.36 18.74
CA ARG A 179 -9.57 8.96 19.47
C ARG A 179 -10.42 10.17 19.82
N PHE A 180 -11.72 10.08 19.49
CA PHE A 180 -12.69 11.08 19.84
C PHE A 180 -13.86 10.46 20.61
N SER A 181 -14.43 11.20 21.54
CA SER A 181 -15.61 10.80 22.30
C SER A 181 -15.48 9.42 22.95
N LEU A 182 -14.26 9.02 23.32
CA LEU A 182 -14.00 7.71 23.89
C LEU A 182 -14.25 7.72 25.40
N GLY A 183 -15.42 7.23 25.80
CA GLY A 183 -15.75 7.00 27.20
C GLY A 183 -15.34 5.60 27.69
N GLY A 184 -15.20 4.64 26.78
CA GLY A 184 -14.69 3.30 27.02
C GLY A 184 -13.19 3.16 26.85
N THR A 185 -12.77 1.98 26.47
CA THR A 185 -11.37 1.60 26.22
C THR A 185 -11.21 1.19 24.77
N LEU A 186 -10.19 1.70 24.10
CA LEU A 186 -9.71 1.14 22.83
C LEU A 186 -8.69 0.05 23.18
N GLU A 187 -9.00 -1.18 22.81
CA GLU A 187 -8.25 -2.34 23.25
C GLU A 187 -6.98 -2.56 22.41
N GLY A 188 -5.88 -2.79 23.10
CA GLY A 188 -4.59 -3.18 22.53
C GLY A 188 -4.05 -4.43 23.21
N ASP A 189 -3.18 -5.16 22.50
CA ASP A 189 -2.58 -6.39 22.99
C ASP A 189 -1.27 -6.67 22.24
N THR A 190 -0.23 -7.17 22.93
CA THR A 190 1.07 -7.47 22.34
C THR A 190 1.09 -8.81 21.59
N ASP A 191 0.15 -9.71 21.86
CA ASP A 191 0.13 -11.06 21.29
C ASP A 191 -0.95 -11.23 20.23
N VAL A 192 -2.07 -10.51 20.36
CA VAL A 192 -3.24 -10.63 19.47
C VAL A 192 -3.61 -9.29 18.83
N ASN A 193 -4.01 -9.35 17.59
CA ASN A 193 -4.49 -8.17 16.84
C ASN A 193 -5.91 -7.79 17.28
N ARG A 194 -6.03 -6.88 18.25
CA ARG A 194 -7.28 -6.24 18.66
C ARG A 194 -7.54 -4.99 17.81
N THR A 195 -6.83 -3.91 18.10
CA THR A 195 -6.86 -2.71 17.25
C THR A 195 -5.65 -2.72 16.32
N THR A 196 -5.91 -2.61 15.01
CA THR A 196 -4.88 -2.71 13.97
C THR A 196 -5.01 -1.65 12.88
N PHE A 197 -3.87 -1.35 12.26
CA PHE A 197 -3.71 -0.37 11.18
C PHE A 197 -2.97 -1.05 10.03
N SER A 198 -3.68 -1.30 8.93
CA SER A 198 -3.11 -1.98 7.77
C SER A 198 -2.97 -1.00 6.60
N PHE A 199 -1.86 -1.10 5.89
CA PHE A 199 -1.51 -0.25 4.77
C PHE A 199 -1.15 -1.13 3.58
N ILE A 200 -1.83 -0.95 2.46
CA ILE A 200 -1.58 -1.72 1.23
C ILE A 200 -1.45 -0.74 0.07
N ARG A 201 -0.33 -0.78 -0.63
CA ARG A 201 -0.16 -0.01 -1.87
C ARG A 201 -0.81 -0.78 -3.02
N LEU A 202 -1.80 -0.19 -3.64
CA LEU A 202 -2.59 -0.81 -4.71
C LEU A 202 -1.98 -0.60 -6.09
N GLY A 203 -1.27 0.52 -6.29
CA GLY A 203 -0.70 0.87 -7.59
C GLY A 203 -0.07 2.26 -7.59
N ASP A 204 0.30 2.72 -8.78
CA ASP A 204 0.83 4.07 -9.00
C ASP A 204 -0.28 5.12 -8.98
N THR A 205 0.10 6.40 -8.78
CA THR A 205 -0.78 7.58 -8.84
C THR A 205 -1.11 7.92 -10.28
#